data_763ec15d15d8e2c8439651c685e05e94
#
_entry.id   763ec15d15d8e2c8439651c685e05e94
#
_cell.length_a   1.000
_cell.length_b   1.000
_cell.length_c   1.000
_cell.angle_alpha   90.00
_cell.angle_beta   90.00
_cell.angle_gamma   90.00
#
_symmetry.space_group_name_H-M   'P 1'
#
loop_
_entity.id
_entity.type
_entity.pdbx_description
1 polymer ?
#
loop_
_entity_poly.entity_id
_entity_poly.type
_entity_poly.pdbx_seq_one_letter_code
_entity_poly.pdbx_strand_id
1 'polypeptide(L)'
;MDDNTNRSRRQFVGVAATGAIASVVAPAMAQSGGAARPAGLPPNPVTQYPQPPFAIQQQPWPGLTSKMNPRPDHGETSYKGSGRLTGRRALITGGDSGMGRAAAIAYAREGADVAINYLPAEEEDAREVAQLIRAAGRKAVTIPGDIKDEAFCQKLVAEAAKALGGLDILVNNAARQFSSDSIVDMTTARFDETFKTNVYAMFWITRAAVPLMKAGSAIINTASVNAYDPSENLLDYAATKGAIMIFTKGLAKQLASKGIRVNAVAPGPFWTPLQVTGGQPPDKLPTFGKDTPMGRPGQPAELAGVYVLLASGESSYATGQVYAAVGGNGGP
;
A
#
# COMPACT_ATOMS: atom_id res chain seq x y z
N MET A 1 27.03 48.20 -37.21
CA MET A 1 25.96 48.59 -38.14
C MET A 1 24.75 48.03 -37.49
N ASP A 2 24.20 48.80 -36.63
CA ASP A 2 22.95 49.57 -36.72
C ASP A 2 21.74 48.70 -36.69
N ASP A 3 20.82 48.89 -35.97
CA ASP A 3 20.29 49.85 -34.97
C ASP A 3 18.75 49.61 -34.91
N ASN A 4 18.18 49.91 -33.80
CA ASN A 4 16.90 50.58 -33.58
C ASN A 4 15.69 49.80 -33.06
N THR A 5 15.50 49.94 -31.77
CA THR A 5 14.43 50.68 -31.04
C THR A 5 12.98 50.62 -31.58
N ASN A 6 11.98 50.28 -30.76
CA ASN A 6 11.11 51.33 -30.28
C ASN A 6 10.08 50.88 -29.20
N ARG A 7 9.95 51.76 -28.23
CA ARG A 7 9.03 51.91 -27.11
C ARG A 7 7.54 51.98 -27.51
N SER A 8 6.68 51.59 -26.61
CA SER A 8 5.50 52.40 -26.30
C SER A 8 4.96 52.19 -24.90
N ARG A 9 5.10 53.22 -24.07
CA ARG A 9 4.38 53.45 -22.82
C ARG A 9 2.98 53.98 -23.16
N ARG A 10 1.95 53.54 -22.44
CA ARG A 10 0.71 54.32 -22.24
C ARG A 10 0.43 54.44 -20.76
N GLN A 11 0.60 55.67 -20.26
CA GLN A 11 0.06 56.20 -19.00
C GLN A 11 -1.43 56.47 -19.19
N PHE A 12 -2.23 56.17 -18.18
CA PHE A 12 -3.51 56.85 -17.96
C PHE A 12 -3.49 57.50 -16.59
N VAL A 13 -3.80 58.79 -16.63
CA VAL A 13 -3.86 59.75 -15.52
C VAL A 13 -5.24 59.66 -14.87
N GLY A 14 -5.23 59.76 -13.57
CA GLY A 14 -6.41 59.67 -12.71
C GLY A 14 -7.22 60.92 -12.55
N VAL A 15 -8.30 60.84 -11.77
CA VAL A 15 -8.98 61.95 -11.13
C VAL A 15 -9.33 61.56 -9.71
N ALA A 16 -8.91 62.42 -8.79
CA ALA A 16 -9.24 62.35 -7.38
C ALA A 16 -10.64 62.95 -7.11
N ALA A 17 -11.40 62.34 -6.21
CA ALA A 17 -12.50 63.01 -5.55
C ALA A 17 -12.44 62.63 -4.05
N THR A 18 -12.27 63.69 -3.26
CA THR A 18 -12.25 63.69 -1.80
C THR A 18 -13.69 63.60 -1.23
N GLY A 19 -13.90 62.69 -0.29
CA GLY A 19 -15.08 62.65 0.58
C GLY A 19 -14.73 62.03 1.91
N ALA A 20 -14.56 62.85 2.94
CA ALA A 20 -14.28 62.40 4.29
C ALA A 20 -15.60 62.03 4.99
N ILE A 21 -15.71 60.82 5.45
CA ILE A 21 -16.70 60.42 6.47
C ILE A 21 -15.94 59.66 7.58
N ALA A 22 -15.93 60.26 8.76
CA ALA A 22 -15.40 59.65 9.96
C ALA A 22 -16.38 58.56 10.44
N SER A 23 -15.89 57.31 10.47
CA SER A 23 -16.60 56.22 11.10
C SER A 23 -15.74 55.62 12.21
N VAL A 24 -16.31 55.59 13.40
CA VAL A 24 -15.76 55.00 14.62
C VAL A 24 -15.50 53.50 14.37
N VAL A 25 -14.26 53.09 14.45
CA VAL A 25 -13.87 51.68 14.36
C VAL A 25 -13.80 51.08 15.76
N ALA A 26 -14.76 50.22 16.07
CA ALA A 26 -14.64 49.28 17.20
C ALA A 26 -13.64 48.17 16.83
N PRO A 27 -12.80 47.69 17.77
CA PRO A 27 -11.88 46.61 17.44
C PRO A 27 -12.68 45.30 17.28
N ALA A 28 -12.81 44.83 16.05
CA ALA A 28 -13.25 43.47 15.76
C ALA A 28 -12.15 42.50 16.18
N MET A 29 -12.43 41.65 17.15
CA MET A 29 -11.62 40.48 17.44
C MET A 29 -11.48 39.66 16.15
N ALA A 30 -10.24 39.52 15.70
CA ALA A 30 -9.90 38.63 14.59
C ALA A 30 -10.17 37.18 15.05
N GLN A 31 -11.33 36.65 14.70
CA GLN A 31 -11.48 35.20 14.61
C GLN A 31 -10.48 34.72 13.53
N SER A 32 -9.53 33.88 13.91
CA SER A 32 -8.67 33.15 13.00
C SER A 32 -9.55 32.24 12.14
N GLY A 33 -10.12 32.82 11.10
CA GLY A 33 -10.83 32.07 10.07
C GLY A 33 -9.80 31.21 9.34
N GLY A 34 -9.79 29.93 9.62
CA GLY A 34 -9.09 28.99 8.78
C GLY A 34 -9.52 29.23 7.34
N ALA A 35 -8.56 29.53 6.47
CA ALA A 35 -8.83 29.78 5.06
C ALA A 35 -9.72 28.67 4.51
N ALA A 36 -10.89 29.01 3.99
CA ALA A 36 -11.80 28.07 3.37
C ALA A 36 -11.06 27.36 2.25
N ARG A 37 -10.98 26.04 2.36
CA ARG A 37 -10.29 25.18 1.41
C ARG A 37 -10.94 25.36 0.03
N PRO A 38 -10.18 25.60 -1.05
CA PRO A 38 -10.73 25.69 -2.40
C PRO A 38 -11.54 24.41 -2.71
N ALA A 39 -12.74 24.55 -3.26
CA ALA A 39 -13.56 23.43 -3.66
C ALA A 39 -12.76 22.55 -4.66
N GLY A 40 -12.59 21.26 -4.35
CA GLY A 40 -11.94 20.29 -5.25
C GLY A 40 -10.52 19.86 -4.89
N LEU A 41 -9.81 20.52 -3.98
CA LEU A 41 -8.49 20.02 -3.55
C LEU A 41 -8.63 18.84 -2.56
N PRO A 42 -7.80 17.78 -2.70
CA PRO A 42 -7.74 16.69 -1.73
C PRO A 42 -7.28 17.18 -0.35
N PRO A 43 -7.50 16.43 0.76
CA PRO A 43 -6.98 16.77 2.07
C PRO A 43 -5.47 17.01 2.03
N ASN A 44 -4.97 17.87 2.95
CA ASN A 44 -3.53 18.02 3.10
C ASN A 44 -2.90 16.67 3.48
N PRO A 45 -2.04 16.09 2.63
CA PRO A 45 -1.51 14.75 2.86
C PRO A 45 -0.63 14.65 4.12
N VAL A 46 -0.07 15.77 4.61
CA VAL A 46 0.74 15.77 5.82
C VAL A 46 -0.13 15.58 7.08
N THR A 47 -1.31 16.20 7.14
CA THR A 47 -2.12 16.29 8.35
C THR A 47 -3.40 15.45 8.34
N GLN A 48 -3.67 14.72 7.26
CA GLN A 48 -4.93 13.96 7.14
C GLN A 48 -4.99 12.68 8.00
N TYR A 49 -3.85 12.19 8.47
CA TYR A 49 -3.73 10.96 9.26
C TYR A 49 -2.95 11.20 10.57
N PRO A 50 -3.07 10.29 11.55
CA PRO A 50 -2.33 10.38 12.81
C PRO A 50 -0.83 10.48 12.58
N GLN A 51 -0.20 11.34 13.39
CA GLN A 51 1.24 11.57 13.40
C GLN A 51 1.85 11.04 14.70
N PRO A 52 3.15 10.70 14.72
CA PRO A 52 3.86 10.43 15.96
C PRO A 52 3.74 11.63 16.96
N PRO A 53 3.80 11.39 18.28
CA PRO A 53 4.12 10.11 18.89
C PRO A 53 2.91 9.17 19.01
N PHE A 54 3.17 7.86 18.77
CA PHE A 54 2.19 6.81 19.02
C PHE A 54 2.39 6.19 20.40
N ALA A 55 1.34 5.54 20.94
CA ALA A 55 1.47 4.76 22.15
C ALA A 55 2.37 3.52 21.92
N ILE A 56 3.17 3.15 22.92
CA ILE A 56 3.87 1.87 22.91
C ILE A 56 2.83 0.75 22.94
N GLN A 57 2.92 -0.15 21.99
CA GLN A 57 2.03 -1.29 21.88
C GLN A 57 2.76 -2.48 21.26
N GLN A 58 2.41 -3.67 21.70
CA GLN A 58 2.92 -4.93 21.16
C GLN A 58 1.79 -5.95 21.08
N GLN A 59 1.87 -6.79 20.08
CA GLN A 59 0.98 -7.93 19.91
C GLN A 59 1.80 -9.20 19.66
N PRO A 60 1.33 -10.36 20.11
CA PRO A 60 1.92 -11.62 19.65
C PRO A 60 1.67 -11.79 18.15
N TRP A 61 2.55 -12.52 17.49
CA TRP A 61 2.35 -12.90 16.10
C TRP A 61 1.27 -13.99 15.95
N PRO A 62 0.38 -13.90 14.94
CA PRO A 62 0.16 -12.74 14.08
C PRO A 62 -0.66 -11.65 14.79
N GLY A 63 -0.42 -10.39 14.44
CA GLY A 63 -1.13 -9.27 15.04
C GLY A 63 -2.47 -8.99 14.37
N LEU A 64 -3.40 -8.45 15.14
CA LEU A 64 -4.73 -8.08 14.67
C LEU A 64 -4.86 -6.58 14.46
N THR A 65 -5.45 -6.18 13.35
CA THR A 65 -5.82 -4.79 13.02
C THR A 65 -6.77 -4.21 14.06
N SER A 66 -7.72 -5.03 14.53
CA SER A 66 -8.72 -4.64 15.52
C SER A 66 -8.12 -4.19 16.86
N LYS A 67 -6.89 -4.64 17.17
CA LYS A 67 -6.15 -4.33 18.42
C LYS A 67 -5.13 -3.19 18.27
N MET A 68 -4.98 -2.61 17.09
CA MET A 68 -4.05 -1.49 16.90
C MET A 68 -4.64 -0.15 17.37
N ASN A 69 -3.79 0.67 17.98
CA ASN A 69 -4.14 2.04 18.39
C ASN A 69 -3.02 3.03 17.95
N PRO A 70 -3.32 4.01 17.08
CA PRO A 70 -4.58 4.15 16.34
C PRO A 70 -4.82 2.97 15.39
N ARG A 71 -6.10 2.67 15.13
CA ARG A 71 -6.45 1.68 14.11
C ARG A 71 -6.02 2.20 12.75
N PRO A 72 -5.34 1.37 11.91
CA PRO A 72 -4.99 1.76 10.55
C PRO A 72 -6.22 2.00 9.68
N ASP A 73 -6.15 2.96 8.75
CA ASP A 73 -7.12 3.15 7.67
C ASP A 73 -6.74 2.25 6.48
N HIS A 74 -7.67 1.39 6.06
CA HIS A 74 -7.52 0.55 4.89
C HIS A 74 -8.46 0.96 3.75
N GLY A 75 -9.12 2.10 3.89
CA GLY A 75 -10.08 2.59 2.91
C GLY A 75 -11.51 2.14 3.18
N GLU A 76 -11.83 1.65 4.40
CA GLU A 76 -13.18 1.16 4.76
C GLU A 76 -14.28 2.19 4.49
N THR A 77 -13.98 3.47 4.61
CA THR A 77 -14.90 4.57 4.33
C THR A 77 -14.39 5.54 3.27
N SER A 78 -13.06 5.67 3.16
CA SER A 78 -12.38 6.69 2.35
C SER A 78 -12.22 6.28 0.89
N TYR A 79 -12.02 4.99 0.58
CA TYR A 79 -11.83 4.53 -0.80
C TYR A 79 -13.17 4.46 -1.55
N LYS A 80 -13.23 5.08 -2.71
CA LYS A 80 -14.38 5.04 -3.63
C LYS A 80 -13.95 4.40 -4.95
N GLY A 81 -14.59 3.31 -5.33
CA GLY A 81 -14.32 2.64 -6.60
C GLY A 81 -14.93 3.37 -7.80
N SER A 82 -14.36 3.12 -8.96
CA SER A 82 -14.81 3.64 -10.26
C SER A 82 -15.01 2.53 -11.32
N GLY A 83 -14.93 1.26 -10.90
CA GLY A 83 -15.21 0.11 -11.78
C GLY A 83 -14.01 -0.38 -12.61
N ARG A 84 -12.77 0.02 -12.27
CA ARG A 84 -11.54 -0.30 -13.01
C ARG A 84 -11.19 -1.80 -13.06
N LEU A 85 -11.75 -2.59 -12.14
CA LEU A 85 -11.52 -4.04 -12.05
C LEU A 85 -12.81 -4.84 -12.22
N THR A 86 -13.83 -4.27 -12.87
CA THR A 86 -15.13 -4.93 -13.07
C THR A 86 -14.97 -6.31 -13.72
N GLY A 87 -15.51 -7.34 -13.06
CA GLY A 87 -15.48 -8.72 -13.52
C GLY A 87 -14.14 -9.44 -13.35
N ARG A 88 -13.14 -8.83 -12.75
CA ARG A 88 -11.83 -9.44 -12.45
C ARG A 88 -11.90 -10.32 -11.19
N ARG A 89 -10.99 -11.26 -11.09
CA ARG A 89 -10.89 -12.25 -10.01
C ARG A 89 -9.50 -12.20 -9.42
N ALA A 90 -9.42 -11.85 -8.13
CA ALA A 90 -8.16 -11.62 -7.45
C ALA A 90 -7.92 -12.61 -6.31
N LEU A 91 -6.68 -13.07 -6.17
CA LEU A 91 -6.17 -13.74 -4.97
C LEU A 91 -5.13 -12.83 -4.30
N ILE A 92 -5.30 -12.61 -2.99
CA ILE A 92 -4.42 -11.77 -2.18
C ILE A 92 -3.95 -12.56 -0.96
N THR A 93 -2.65 -12.72 -0.77
CA THR A 93 -2.10 -13.31 0.45
C THR A 93 -1.91 -12.24 1.54
N GLY A 94 -2.22 -12.59 2.81
CA GLY A 94 -2.26 -11.59 3.89
C GLY A 94 -3.32 -10.52 3.62
N GLY A 95 -4.51 -10.94 3.14
CA GLY A 95 -5.58 -10.03 2.74
C GLY A 95 -6.48 -9.58 3.89
N ASP A 96 -6.24 -10.05 5.11
CA ASP A 96 -6.98 -9.75 6.33
C ASP A 96 -6.58 -8.42 6.97
N SER A 97 -5.32 -8.01 6.81
CA SER A 97 -4.72 -6.86 7.49
C SER A 97 -3.80 -6.03 6.59
N GLY A 98 -3.36 -4.88 7.08
CA GLY A 98 -2.36 -4.02 6.44
C GLY A 98 -2.68 -3.71 4.98
N MET A 99 -1.65 -3.76 4.15
CA MET A 99 -1.76 -3.40 2.72
C MET A 99 -2.59 -4.40 1.92
N GLY A 100 -2.56 -5.69 2.29
CA GLY A 100 -3.39 -6.72 1.66
C GLY A 100 -4.88 -6.48 1.88
N ARG A 101 -5.28 -6.08 3.10
CA ARG A 101 -6.65 -5.65 3.42
C ARG A 101 -7.07 -4.44 2.58
N ALA A 102 -6.20 -3.43 2.49
CA ALA A 102 -6.50 -2.24 1.69
C ALA A 102 -6.66 -2.56 0.20
N ALA A 103 -5.80 -3.43 -0.35
CA ALA A 103 -5.94 -3.92 -1.72
C ALA A 103 -7.24 -4.71 -1.91
N ALA A 104 -7.61 -5.60 -0.97
CA ALA A 104 -8.84 -6.39 -1.04
C ALA A 104 -10.10 -5.52 -1.05
N ILE A 105 -10.18 -4.53 -0.17
CA ILE A 105 -11.29 -3.57 -0.10
C ILE A 105 -11.37 -2.75 -1.39
N ALA A 106 -10.24 -2.21 -1.84
CA ALA A 106 -10.19 -1.41 -3.06
C ALA A 106 -10.59 -2.24 -4.29
N TYR A 107 -10.07 -3.46 -4.44
CA TYR A 107 -10.40 -4.34 -5.56
C TYR A 107 -11.89 -4.67 -5.60
N ALA A 108 -12.49 -4.97 -4.45
CA ALA A 108 -13.92 -5.22 -4.38
C ALA A 108 -14.73 -3.99 -4.82
N ARG A 109 -14.36 -2.80 -4.36
CA ARG A 109 -15.03 -1.54 -4.76
C ARG A 109 -14.80 -1.16 -6.21
N GLU A 110 -13.69 -1.60 -6.80
CA GLU A 110 -13.44 -1.48 -8.24
C GLU A 110 -14.12 -2.58 -9.08
N GLY A 111 -14.88 -3.47 -8.45
CA GLY A 111 -15.72 -4.45 -9.13
C GLY A 111 -15.10 -5.84 -9.29
N ALA A 112 -14.01 -6.16 -8.60
CA ALA A 112 -13.40 -7.49 -8.61
C ALA A 112 -14.01 -8.41 -7.56
N ASP A 113 -14.08 -9.71 -7.85
CA ASP A 113 -14.28 -10.77 -6.86
C ASP A 113 -12.94 -11.11 -6.22
N VAL A 114 -12.91 -11.28 -4.90
CA VAL A 114 -11.67 -11.37 -4.14
C VAL A 114 -11.62 -12.62 -3.26
N ALA A 115 -10.53 -13.37 -3.38
CA ALA A 115 -10.11 -14.40 -2.44
C ALA A 115 -8.97 -13.84 -1.58
N ILE A 116 -9.03 -14.05 -0.27
CA ILE A 116 -7.97 -13.69 0.66
C ILE A 116 -7.44 -14.93 1.38
N ASN A 117 -6.13 -14.97 1.56
CA ASN A 117 -5.46 -15.92 2.45
C ASN A 117 -4.95 -15.17 3.69
N TYR A 118 -4.94 -15.84 4.82
CA TYR A 118 -4.53 -15.35 6.13
C TYR A 118 -4.20 -16.51 7.06
N LEU A 119 -3.52 -16.28 8.18
CA LEU A 119 -3.30 -17.31 9.19
C LEU A 119 -4.59 -17.54 10.01
N PRO A 120 -4.91 -18.78 10.45
CA PRO A 120 -6.16 -19.07 11.18
C PRO A 120 -6.39 -18.17 12.41
N ALA A 121 -5.33 -17.70 13.06
CA ALA A 121 -5.43 -16.79 14.20
C ALA A 121 -5.91 -15.37 13.84
N GLU A 122 -5.93 -15.01 12.55
CA GLU A 122 -6.39 -13.72 12.01
C GLU A 122 -7.85 -13.75 11.51
N GLU A 123 -8.59 -14.82 11.82
CA GLU A 123 -9.97 -15.05 11.36
C GLU A 123 -10.90 -13.87 11.65
N GLU A 124 -10.73 -13.17 12.78
CA GLU A 124 -11.55 -12.00 13.14
C GLU A 124 -11.42 -10.87 12.09
N ASP A 125 -10.19 -10.50 11.77
CA ASP A 125 -9.90 -9.48 10.76
C ASP A 125 -10.33 -9.92 9.36
N ALA A 126 -10.12 -11.18 9.01
CA ALA A 126 -10.52 -11.75 7.72
C ALA A 126 -12.04 -11.74 7.51
N ARG A 127 -12.83 -12.03 8.56
CA ARG A 127 -14.30 -11.92 8.50
C ARG A 127 -14.76 -10.50 8.20
N GLU A 128 -14.15 -9.51 8.82
CA GLU A 128 -14.49 -8.12 8.57
C GLU A 128 -14.19 -7.74 7.11
N VAL A 129 -13.03 -8.14 6.58
CA VAL A 129 -12.70 -7.92 5.16
C VAL A 129 -13.70 -8.61 4.24
N ALA A 130 -14.07 -9.85 4.53
CA ALA A 130 -15.05 -10.58 3.74
C ALA A 130 -16.43 -9.89 3.74
N GLN A 131 -16.84 -9.31 4.86
CA GLN A 131 -18.07 -8.51 4.95
C GLN A 131 -17.99 -7.26 4.09
N LEU A 132 -16.86 -6.53 4.11
CA LEU A 132 -16.64 -5.33 3.30
C LEU A 132 -16.65 -5.65 1.78
N ILE A 133 -16.06 -6.77 1.38
CA ILE A 133 -16.10 -7.23 -0.02
C ILE A 133 -17.55 -7.53 -0.44
N ARG A 134 -18.31 -8.25 0.40
CA ARG A 134 -19.73 -8.56 0.12
C ARG A 134 -20.60 -7.30 0.11
N ALA A 135 -20.34 -6.36 1.00
CA ALA A 135 -21.04 -5.07 1.03
C ALA A 135 -20.79 -4.22 -0.23
N ALA A 136 -19.65 -4.44 -0.92
CA ALA A 136 -19.37 -3.87 -2.24
C ALA A 136 -20.07 -4.64 -3.39
N GLY A 137 -20.94 -5.62 -3.09
CA GLY A 137 -21.64 -6.45 -4.07
C GLY A 137 -20.73 -7.47 -4.76
N ARG A 138 -19.60 -7.82 -4.16
CA ARG A 138 -18.63 -8.74 -4.75
C ARG A 138 -18.53 -10.05 -4.00
N LYS A 139 -18.02 -11.08 -4.69
CA LYS A 139 -17.76 -12.38 -4.07
C LYS A 139 -16.53 -12.31 -3.20
N ALA A 140 -16.66 -12.76 -1.94
CA ALA A 140 -15.58 -12.91 -0.98
C ALA A 140 -15.32 -14.38 -0.72
N VAL A 141 -14.07 -14.81 -0.89
CA VAL A 141 -13.59 -16.17 -0.58
C VAL A 141 -12.50 -16.04 0.48
N THR A 142 -12.62 -16.76 1.58
CA THR A 142 -11.64 -16.77 2.68
C THR A 142 -10.98 -18.15 2.76
N ILE A 143 -9.64 -18.19 2.74
CA ILE A 143 -8.87 -19.44 2.74
C ILE A 143 -7.78 -19.34 3.82
N PRO A 144 -8.07 -19.77 5.05
CA PRO A 144 -7.09 -19.77 6.14
C PRO A 144 -6.00 -20.83 5.91
N GLY A 145 -4.75 -20.49 6.24
CA GLY A 145 -3.63 -21.43 6.24
C GLY A 145 -2.26 -20.78 6.12
N ASP A 146 -1.23 -21.56 6.44
CA ASP A 146 0.15 -21.10 6.48
C ASP A 146 0.83 -21.32 5.12
N ILE A 147 1.23 -20.25 4.47
CA ILE A 147 1.90 -20.27 3.17
C ILE A 147 3.37 -20.74 3.24
N LYS A 148 3.90 -21.03 4.42
CA LYS A 148 5.20 -21.71 4.56
C LYS A 148 5.17 -23.17 4.10
N ASP A 149 3.99 -23.72 3.86
CA ASP A 149 3.76 -25.06 3.32
C ASP A 149 3.50 -24.99 1.81
N GLU A 150 4.36 -25.63 1.02
CA GLU A 150 4.23 -25.66 -0.44
C GLU A 150 2.93 -26.33 -0.91
N ALA A 151 2.54 -27.45 -0.27
CA ALA A 151 1.31 -28.15 -0.64
C ALA A 151 0.07 -27.27 -0.36
N PHE A 152 0.09 -26.54 0.75
CA PHE A 152 -0.96 -25.56 1.03
C PHE A 152 -0.96 -24.43 -0.01
N CYS A 153 0.18 -23.90 -0.43
CA CYS A 153 0.24 -22.87 -1.47
C CYS A 153 -0.40 -23.32 -2.80
N GLN A 154 -0.16 -24.57 -3.22
CA GLN A 154 -0.79 -25.13 -4.41
C GLN A 154 -2.30 -25.27 -4.24
N LYS A 155 -2.75 -25.78 -3.09
CA LYS A 155 -4.16 -25.91 -2.74
C LYS A 155 -4.85 -24.54 -2.69
N LEU A 156 -4.23 -23.54 -2.07
CA LEU A 156 -4.72 -22.15 -1.99
C LEU A 156 -5.10 -21.60 -3.37
N VAL A 157 -4.18 -21.72 -4.34
CA VAL A 157 -4.39 -21.22 -5.70
C VAL A 157 -5.53 -21.98 -6.40
N ALA A 158 -5.56 -23.31 -6.27
CA ALA A 158 -6.59 -24.14 -6.89
C ALA A 158 -7.97 -23.84 -6.32
N GLU A 159 -8.10 -23.70 -4.99
CA GLU A 159 -9.35 -23.36 -4.29
C GLU A 159 -9.83 -21.95 -4.66
N ALA A 160 -8.93 -20.95 -4.65
CA ALA A 160 -9.27 -19.58 -5.04
C ALA A 160 -9.77 -19.54 -6.49
N ALA A 161 -9.03 -20.12 -7.44
CA ALA A 161 -9.42 -20.15 -8.84
C ALA A 161 -10.74 -20.88 -9.08
N LYS A 162 -10.97 -22.03 -8.43
CA LYS A 162 -12.23 -22.77 -8.50
C LYS A 162 -13.39 -21.94 -7.94
N ALA A 163 -13.21 -21.37 -6.76
CA ALA A 163 -14.26 -20.63 -6.09
C ALA A 163 -14.62 -19.34 -6.85
N LEU A 164 -13.65 -18.63 -7.42
CA LEU A 164 -13.87 -17.41 -8.19
C LEU A 164 -14.30 -17.68 -9.65
N GLY A 165 -14.11 -18.89 -10.15
CA GLY A 165 -14.32 -19.23 -11.56
C GLY A 165 -13.18 -18.82 -12.47
N GLY A 166 -11.97 -18.64 -11.95
CA GLY A 166 -10.73 -18.29 -12.63
C GLY A 166 -9.84 -17.37 -11.79
N LEU A 167 -8.70 -16.94 -12.35
CA LEU A 167 -7.74 -16.07 -11.68
C LEU A 167 -7.16 -15.06 -12.69
N ASP A 168 -7.36 -13.77 -12.42
CA ASP A 168 -6.90 -12.68 -13.28
C ASP A 168 -5.84 -11.80 -12.61
N ILE A 169 -5.86 -11.75 -11.27
CA ILE A 169 -4.96 -10.92 -10.47
C ILE A 169 -4.43 -11.76 -9.31
N LEU A 170 -3.09 -11.78 -9.18
CA LEU A 170 -2.41 -12.36 -8.02
C LEU A 170 -1.66 -11.25 -7.27
N VAL A 171 -1.92 -11.12 -5.97
CA VAL A 171 -1.16 -10.24 -5.09
C VAL A 171 -0.43 -11.07 -4.04
N ASN A 172 0.88 -11.18 -4.18
CA ASN A 172 1.76 -11.76 -3.17
C ASN A 172 2.13 -10.66 -2.17
N ASN A 173 1.39 -10.58 -1.06
CA ASN A 173 1.55 -9.50 -0.07
C ASN A 173 1.98 -10.01 1.30
N ALA A 174 1.53 -11.18 1.74
CA ALA A 174 1.89 -11.72 3.05
C ALA A 174 3.41 -11.71 3.28
N ALA A 175 3.82 -11.31 4.46
CA ALA A 175 5.23 -11.21 4.81
C ALA A 175 5.47 -11.39 6.31
N ARG A 176 6.67 -11.85 6.64
CA ARG A 176 7.24 -11.88 7.98
C ARG A 176 8.37 -10.86 8.07
N GLN A 177 8.42 -10.13 9.19
CA GLN A 177 9.47 -9.16 9.51
C GLN A 177 9.83 -9.29 10.99
N PHE A 178 11.13 -9.39 11.27
CA PHE A 178 11.67 -9.36 12.62
C PHE A 178 12.77 -8.31 12.71
N SER A 179 12.76 -7.51 13.75
CA SER A 179 13.92 -6.69 14.04
C SER A 179 14.97 -7.48 14.84
N SER A 180 16.25 -7.22 14.56
CA SER A 180 17.39 -7.81 15.24
C SER A 180 18.58 -6.84 15.17
N ASP A 181 19.21 -6.61 16.30
CA ASP A 181 20.32 -5.65 16.36
C ASP A 181 21.63 -6.24 15.85
N SER A 182 21.74 -7.57 15.76
CA SER A 182 22.96 -8.24 15.34
C SER A 182 22.68 -9.49 14.50
N ILE A 183 23.50 -9.69 13.47
CA ILE A 183 23.49 -10.94 12.69
C ILE A 183 23.86 -12.16 13.55
N VAL A 184 24.64 -11.97 14.60
CA VAL A 184 25.07 -13.07 15.49
C VAL A 184 23.88 -13.63 16.28
N ASP A 185 22.87 -12.81 16.57
CA ASP A 185 21.68 -13.22 17.31
C ASP A 185 20.58 -13.83 16.39
N MET A 186 20.80 -13.76 15.08
CA MET A 186 19.85 -14.30 14.10
C MET A 186 20.04 -15.80 13.95
N THR A 187 19.04 -16.58 14.40
CA THR A 187 19.08 -18.05 14.22
C THR A 187 18.77 -18.45 12.78
N THR A 188 19.33 -19.60 12.34
CA THR A 188 18.98 -20.18 11.03
C THR A 188 17.49 -20.43 10.89
N ALA A 189 16.81 -20.89 11.95
CA ALA A 189 15.37 -21.14 11.94
C ALA A 189 14.57 -19.86 11.64
N ARG A 190 14.95 -18.73 12.23
CA ARG A 190 14.32 -17.42 11.98
C ARG A 190 14.58 -16.95 10.55
N PHE A 191 15.82 -17.02 10.09
CA PHE A 191 16.19 -16.67 8.71
C PHE A 191 15.38 -17.50 7.71
N ASP A 192 15.31 -18.83 7.92
CA ASP A 192 14.54 -19.75 7.08
C ASP A 192 13.02 -19.43 7.12
N GLU A 193 12.44 -19.12 8.29
CA GLU A 193 11.05 -18.71 8.39
C GLU A 193 10.75 -17.45 7.57
N THR A 194 11.63 -16.43 7.64
CA THR A 194 11.47 -15.19 6.88
C THR A 194 11.54 -15.47 5.37
N PHE A 195 12.49 -16.29 4.92
CA PHE A 195 12.61 -16.67 3.50
C PHE A 195 11.45 -17.53 3.03
N LYS A 196 11.01 -18.51 3.82
CA LYS A 196 9.85 -19.35 3.48
C LYS A 196 8.59 -18.53 3.30
N THR A 197 8.34 -17.60 4.22
CA THR A 197 7.15 -16.75 4.15
C THR A 197 7.21 -15.76 2.98
N ASN A 198 8.34 -15.05 2.83
CA ASN A 198 8.41 -13.90 1.92
C ASN A 198 8.80 -14.30 0.48
N VAL A 199 9.63 -15.33 0.31
CA VAL A 199 10.21 -15.68 -1.00
C VAL A 199 9.66 -17.02 -1.51
N TYR A 200 9.76 -18.09 -0.74
CA TYR A 200 9.33 -19.40 -1.20
C TYR A 200 7.83 -19.46 -1.43
N ALA A 201 7.03 -18.93 -0.51
CA ALA A 201 5.57 -18.84 -0.68
C ALA A 201 5.19 -18.07 -1.95
N MET A 202 5.78 -16.90 -2.18
CA MET A 202 5.58 -16.13 -3.41
C MET A 202 5.91 -16.97 -4.65
N PHE A 203 7.02 -17.69 -4.64
CA PHE A 203 7.43 -18.56 -5.74
C PHE A 203 6.43 -19.70 -5.96
N TRP A 204 6.05 -20.45 -4.91
CA TRP A 204 5.13 -21.58 -5.01
C TRP A 204 3.74 -21.17 -5.50
N ILE A 205 3.19 -20.08 -4.93
CA ILE A 205 1.89 -19.53 -5.30
C ILE A 205 1.92 -19.04 -6.74
N THR A 206 2.95 -18.29 -7.13
CA THR A 206 3.09 -17.79 -8.51
C THR A 206 3.22 -18.93 -9.52
N ARG A 207 4.02 -19.95 -9.21
CA ARG A 207 4.18 -21.15 -10.04
C ARG A 207 2.86 -21.89 -10.25
N ALA A 208 2.04 -22.01 -9.20
CA ALA A 208 0.72 -22.63 -9.29
C ALA A 208 -0.30 -21.75 -10.05
N ALA A 209 -0.20 -20.42 -9.92
CA ALA A 209 -1.15 -19.47 -10.52
C ALA A 209 -0.94 -19.28 -12.02
N VAL A 210 0.31 -19.18 -12.49
CA VAL A 210 0.64 -18.85 -13.89
C VAL A 210 -0.08 -19.74 -14.92
N PRO A 211 -0.20 -21.07 -14.74
CA PRO A 211 -0.93 -21.92 -15.69
C PRO A 211 -2.43 -21.62 -15.78
N LEU A 212 -3.01 -20.98 -14.77
CA LEU A 212 -4.45 -20.63 -14.71
C LEU A 212 -4.72 -19.23 -15.21
N MET A 213 -3.67 -18.39 -15.37
CA MET A 213 -3.78 -16.98 -15.77
C MET A 213 -3.75 -16.85 -17.29
N LYS A 214 -4.58 -15.94 -17.81
CA LYS A 214 -4.70 -15.67 -19.26
C LYS A 214 -4.05 -14.33 -19.61
N ALA A 215 -3.89 -14.06 -20.89
CA ALA A 215 -3.48 -12.73 -21.38
C ALA A 215 -4.39 -11.64 -20.80
N GLY A 216 -3.80 -10.54 -20.36
CA GLY A 216 -4.47 -9.47 -19.62
C GLY A 216 -4.41 -9.63 -18.09
N SER A 217 -3.89 -10.74 -17.57
CA SER A 217 -3.71 -10.94 -16.13
C SER A 217 -2.54 -10.12 -15.57
N ALA A 218 -2.55 -9.91 -14.24
CA ALA A 218 -1.50 -9.16 -13.54
C ALA A 218 -1.05 -9.89 -12.26
N ILE A 219 0.26 -9.90 -12.02
CA ILE A 219 0.89 -10.36 -10.77
C ILE A 219 1.52 -9.13 -10.11
N ILE A 220 1.24 -8.93 -8.84
CA ILE A 220 1.75 -7.81 -8.05
C ILE A 220 2.42 -8.38 -6.80
N ASN A 221 3.72 -8.10 -6.66
CA ASN A 221 4.50 -8.54 -5.51
C ASN A 221 4.75 -7.37 -4.57
N THR A 222 4.61 -7.59 -3.27
CA THR A 222 4.91 -6.57 -2.26
C THR A 222 6.37 -6.68 -1.84
N ALA A 223 7.21 -5.85 -2.46
CA ALA A 223 8.60 -5.62 -2.07
C ALA A 223 8.69 -4.71 -0.84
N SER A 224 9.65 -3.79 -0.78
CA SER A 224 9.81 -2.76 0.26
C SER A 224 10.85 -1.75 -0.19
N VAL A 225 10.85 -0.55 0.39
CA VAL A 225 11.99 0.37 0.35
C VAL A 225 13.27 -0.31 0.84
N ASN A 226 13.17 -1.27 1.77
CA ASN A 226 14.30 -2.08 2.24
C ASN A 226 15.01 -2.92 1.15
N ALA A 227 14.44 -3.04 -0.05
CA ALA A 227 15.12 -3.63 -1.20
C ALA A 227 16.17 -2.68 -1.83
N TYR A 228 16.13 -1.39 -1.51
CA TYR A 228 16.99 -0.33 -2.04
C TYR A 228 17.85 0.32 -0.97
N ASP A 229 17.24 0.58 0.19
CA ASP A 229 17.87 1.17 1.37
C ASP A 229 17.54 0.30 2.59
N PRO A 230 18.35 -0.74 2.86
CA PRO A 230 18.08 -1.72 3.89
C PRO A 230 18.31 -1.15 5.29
N SER A 231 17.32 -1.30 6.17
CA SER A 231 17.49 -0.99 7.59
C SER A 231 18.42 -2.00 8.24
N GLU A 232 19.37 -1.52 9.04
CA GLU A 232 20.40 -2.34 9.68
C GLU A 232 19.84 -3.47 10.57
N ASN A 233 18.69 -3.22 11.21
CA ASN A 233 18.02 -4.16 12.09
C ASN A 233 17.03 -5.10 11.38
N LEU A 234 16.93 -5.08 10.06
CA LEU A 234 15.98 -5.88 9.26
C LEU A 234 16.71 -6.71 8.19
N LEU A 235 17.87 -7.26 8.50
CA LEU A 235 18.78 -7.88 7.55
C LEU A 235 18.16 -9.02 6.72
N ASP A 236 17.51 -9.99 7.38
CA ASP A 236 16.82 -11.10 6.72
C ASP A 236 15.63 -10.63 5.89
N TYR A 237 14.83 -9.73 6.44
CA TYR A 237 13.69 -9.13 5.74
C TYR A 237 14.14 -8.34 4.50
N ALA A 238 15.13 -7.46 4.62
CA ALA A 238 15.66 -6.68 3.51
C ALA A 238 16.19 -7.59 2.38
N ALA A 239 16.91 -8.65 2.73
CA ALA A 239 17.38 -9.66 1.77
C ALA A 239 16.20 -10.29 1.00
N THR A 240 15.11 -10.65 1.70
CA THR A 240 13.91 -11.18 1.02
C THR A 240 13.26 -10.16 0.09
N LYS A 241 13.25 -8.87 0.47
CA LYS A 241 12.63 -7.81 -0.35
C LYS A 241 13.46 -7.49 -1.59
N GLY A 242 14.78 -7.57 -1.50
CA GLY A 242 15.69 -7.56 -2.67
C GLY A 242 15.42 -8.74 -3.61
N ALA A 243 15.27 -9.96 -3.06
CA ALA A 243 14.92 -11.15 -3.84
C ALA A 243 13.59 -11.00 -4.58
N ILE A 244 12.53 -10.49 -3.92
CA ILE A 244 11.21 -10.23 -4.52
C ILE A 244 11.33 -9.24 -5.69
N MET A 245 12.09 -8.16 -5.51
CA MET A 245 12.31 -7.16 -6.55
C MET A 245 12.94 -7.78 -7.81
N ILE A 246 14.01 -8.53 -7.65
CA ILE A 246 14.72 -9.15 -8.79
C ILE A 246 13.87 -10.27 -9.42
N PHE A 247 13.19 -11.09 -8.61
CA PHE A 247 12.24 -12.09 -9.10
C PHE A 247 11.14 -11.45 -9.97
N THR A 248 10.56 -10.33 -9.53
CA THR A 248 9.55 -9.57 -10.28
C THR A 248 10.06 -9.18 -11.67
N LYS A 249 11.25 -8.58 -11.74
CA LYS A 249 11.87 -8.15 -13.00
C LYS A 249 12.15 -9.33 -13.95
N GLY A 250 12.64 -10.44 -13.40
CA GLY A 250 12.92 -11.66 -14.17
C GLY A 250 11.63 -12.32 -14.70
N LEU A 251 10.63 -12.49 -13.83
CA LEU A 251 9.35 -13.09 -14.20
C LEU A 251 8.58 -12.25 -15.21
N ALA A 252 8.65 -10.92 -15.10
CA ALA A 252 8.04 -10.01 -16.07
C ALA A 252 8.53 -10.28 -17.51
N LYS A 253 9.84 -10.51 -17.69
CA LYS A 253 10.42 -10.86 -18.99
C LYS A 253 9.92 -12.20 -19.51
N GLN A 254 9.75 -13.19 -18.61
CA GLN A 254 9.26 -14.52 -19.00
C GLN A 254 7.79 -14.52 -19.43
N LEU A 255 6.97 -13.64 -18.85
CA LEU A 255 5.51 -13.65 -19.04
C LEU A 255 5.01 -12.56 -19.98
N ALA A 256 5.86 -11.62 -20.40
CA ALA A 256 5.48 -10.51 -21.27
C ALA A 256 4.86 -10.98 -22.59
N SER A 257 5.47 -11.97 -23.26
CA SER A 257 4.96 -12.54 -24.51
C SER A 257 3.65 -13.31 -24.34
N LYS A 258 3.30 -13.70 -23.11
CA LYS A 258 2.02 -14.33 -22.75
C LYS A 258 0.94 -13.30 -22.41
N GLY A 259 1.25 -12.01 -22.47
CA GLY A 259 0.34 -10.92 -22.10
C GLY A 259 0.02 -10.84 -20.61
N ILE A 260 0.88 -11.40 -19.74
CA ILE A 260 0.76 -11.33 -18.27
C ILE A 260 1.78 -10.31 -17.76
N ARG A 261 1.30 -9.29 -17.04
CA ARG A 261 2.16 -8.25 -16.45
C ARG A 261 2.58 -8.65 -15.03
N VAL A 262 3.81 -8.35 -14.68
CA VAL A 262 4.35 -8.62 -13.35
C VAL A 262 5.04 -7.36 -12.85
N ASN A 263 4.56 -6.78 -11.74
CA ASN A 263 5.12 -5.60 -11.14
C ASN A 263 5.25 -5.76 -9.62
N ALA A 264 5.95 -4.86 -8.98
CA ALA A 264 6.05 -4.81 -7.53
C ALA A 264 5.62 -3.45 -6.98
N VAL A 265 5.20 -3.47 -5.72
CA VAL A 265 5.01 -2.28 -4.89
C VAL A 265 6.11 -2.28 -3.83
N ALA A 266 6.78 -1.14 -3.62
CA ALA A 266 7.82 -0.96 -2.61
C ALA A 266 7.36 0.09 -1.56
N PRO A 267 6.65 -0.34 -0.50
CA PRO A 267 6.24 0.56 0.56
C PRO A 267 7.43 1.03 1.39
N GLY A 268 7.36 2.29 1.86
CA GLY A 268 8.16 2.79 2.99
C GLY A 268 7.54 2.40 4.33
N PRO A 269 7.66 3.23 5.37
CA PRO A 269 7.04 2.98 6.66
C PRO A 269 5.51 3.15 6.57
N PHE A 270 4.78 2.05 6.76
CA PHE A 270 3.32 2.01 6.81
C PHE A 270 2.83 1.46 8.15
N TRP A 271 1.78 2.07 8.70
CA TRP A 271 1.18 1.69 9.97
C TRP A 271 0.31 0.44 9.82
N THR A 272 0.86 -0.71 10.21
CA THR A 272 0.25 -2.04 10.02
C THR A 272 0.54 -2.96 11.21
N PRO A 273 -0.22 -4.05 11.42
CA PRO A 273 0.08 -5.05 12.45
C PRO A 273 1.49 -5.62 12.38
N LEU A 274 2.11 -5.69 11.21
CA LEU A 274 3.48 -6.16 11.04
C LEU A 274 4.49 -5.39 11.91
N GLN A 275 4.25 -4.10 12.16
CA GLN A 275 5.17 -3.26 12.95
C GLN A 275 5.10 -3.61 14.44
N VAL A 276 3.92 -3.88 14.98
CA VAL A 276 3.69 -4.13 16.41
C VAL A 276 3.87 -5.59 16.82
N THR A 277 4.19 -6.48 15.88
CA THR A 277 4.43 -7.92 16.11
C THR A 277 5.91 -8.32 16.02
N GLY A 278 6.81 -7.42 16.39
CA GLY A 278 8.26 -7.62 16.34
C GLY A 278 8.92 -7.09 15.07
N GLY A 279 8.16 -6.51 14.15
CA GLY A 279 8.69 -5.86 12.94
C GLY A 279 9.48 -4.57 13.25
N GLN A 280 9.20 -3.95 14.39
CA GLN A 280 9.98 -2.84 14.95
C GLN A 280 10.32 -3.10 16.42
N PRO A 281 11.44 -2.61 16.92
CA PRO A 281 11.69 -2.54 18.36
C PRO A 281 10.60 -1.72 19.05
N PRO A 282 10.11 -2.12 20.24
CA PRO A 282 8.99 -1.45 20.90
C PRO A 282 9.23 0.01 21.21
N ASP A 283 10.46 0.39 21.54
CA ASP A 283 10.90 1.76 21.82
C ASP A 283 10.93 2.66 20.56
N LYS A 284 10.96 2.07 19.37
CA LYS A 284 10.91 2.80 18.08
C LYS A 284 9.50 3.06 17.61
N LEU A 285 8.49 2.32 18.09
CA LEU A 285 7.10 2.49 17.68
C LEU A 285 6.53 3.89 17.93
N PRO A 286 6.83 4.58 19.08
CA PRO A 286 6.34 5.94 19.30
C PRO A 286 6.76 6.94 18.23
N THR A 287 7.90 6.75 17.59
CA THR A 287 8.44 7.66 16.56
C THR A 287 8.35 7.07 15.15
N PHE A 288 7.66 5.94 14.97
CA PHE A 288 7.59 5.26 13.69
C PHE A 288 7.06 6.17 12.56
N GLY A 289 7.85 6.29 11.50
CA GLY A 289 7.54 7.15 10.35
C GLY A 289 7.82 8.65 10.54
N LYS A 290 8.30 9.09 11.72
CA LYS A 290 8.63 10.50 11.99
C LYS A 290 9.72 11.04 11.07
N ASP A 291 10.67 10.19 10.69
CA ASP A 291 11.84 10.58 9.90
C ASP A 291 11.56 10.67 8.39
N THR A 292 10.33 10.36 7.97
CA THR A 292 9.94 10.65 6.58
C THR A 292 9.79 12.15 6.38
N PRO A 293 10.05 12.69 5.19
CA PRO A 293 9.74 14.10 4.88
C PRO A 293 8.30 14.51 5.16
N MET A 294 7.34 13.57 5.10
CA MET A 294 5.94 13.81 5.48
C MET A 294 5.72 13.78 7.02
N GLY A 295 6.71 13.39 7.82
CA GLY A 295 6.65 13.37 9.28
C GLY A 295 5.72 12.32 9.89
N ARG A 296 5.25 11.35 9.10
CA ARG A 296 4.31 10.31 9.53
C ARG A 296 4.47 9.01 8.74
N PRO A 297 4.02 7.87 9.25
CA PRO A 297 3.86 6.68 8.45
C PRO A 297 2.70 6.83 7.44
N GLY A 298 2.77 6.10 6.33
CA GLY A 298 1.63 5.93 5.44
C GLY A 298 0.54 5.06 6.08
N GLN A 299 -0.69 5.27 5.64
CA GLN A 299 -1.81 4.39 5.94
C GLN A 299 -2.03 3.39 4.79
N PRO A 300 -2.41 2.14 5.04
CA PRO A 300 -2.66 1.15 4.00
C PRO A 300 -3.56 1.66 2.86
N ALA A 301 -4.56 2.47 3.17
CA ALA A 301 -5.46 3.10 2.20
C ALA A 301 -4.72 3.97 1.17
N GLU A 302 -3.60 4.60 1.55
CA GLU A 302 -2.81 5.46 0.65
C GLU A 302 -2.04 4.65 -0.41
N LEU A 303 -1.88 3.35 -0.20
CA LEU A 303 -1.23 2.45 -1.15
C LEU A 303 -2.23 1.70 -2.04
N ALA A 304 -3.50 1.63 -1.65
CA ALA A 304 -4.54 0.88 -2.35
C ALA A 304 -4.66 1.27 -3.83
N GLY A 305 -4.57 2.59 -4.14
CA GLY A 305 -4.60 3.10 -5.50
C GLY A 305 -3.48 2.57 -6.41
N VAL A 306 -2.29 2.33 -5.85
CA VAL A 306 -1.16 1.74 -6.60
C VAL A 306 -1.46 0.28 -6.95
N TYR A 307 -1.99 -0.52 -6.02
CA TYR A 307 -2.40 -1.89 -6.30
C TYR A 307 -3.48 -1.94 -7.40
N VAL A 308 -4.47 -1.03 -7.34
CA VAL A 308 -5.52 -0.95 -8.37
C VAL A 308 -4.94 -0.55 -9.73
N LEU A 309 -4.07 0.45 -9.80
CA LEU A 309 -3.39 0.86 -11.03
C LEU A 309 -2.67 -0.33 -11.67
N LEU A 310 -1.87 -1.06 -10.90
CA LEU A 310 -1.09 -2.20 -11.40
C LEU A 310 -1.95 -3.39 -11.82
N ALA A 311 -3.12 -3.57 -11.21
CA ALA A 311 -4.09 -4.61 -11.58
C ALA A 311 -4.93 -4.23 -12.81
N SER A 312 -5.13 -2.94 -13.08
CA SER A 312 -6.02 -2.43 -14.13
C SER A 312 -5.37 -2.36 -15.51
N GLY A 313 -6.18 -2.11 -16.53
CA GLY A 313 -5.71 -1.86 -17.90
C GLY A 313 -4.98 -0.53 -18.09
N GLU A 314 -5.10 0.40 -17.12
CA GLU A 314 -4.43 1.72 -17.17
C GLU A 314 -2.90 1.59 -17.19
N SER A 315 -2.36 0.52 -16.59
CA SER A 315 -0.92 0.22 -16.57
C SER A 315 -0.52 -0.85 -17.61
N SER A 316 -1.19 -0.90 -18.77
CA SER A 316 -1.00 -1.96 -19.78
C SER A 316 0.42 -2.10 -20.31
N TYR A 317 1.22 -1.04 -20.32
CA TYR A 317 2.63 -1.06 -20.73
C TYR A 317 3.61 -1.20 -19.57
N ALA A 318 3.12 -1.22 -18.31
CA ALA A 318 3.97 -1.39 -17.13
C ALA A 318 4.12 -2.88 -16.78
N THR A 319 5.34 -3.41 -16.97
CA THR A 319 5.74 -4.74 -16.51
C THR A 319 7.22 -4.72 -16.12
N GLY A 320 7.59 -5.45 -15.07
CA GLY A 320 8.94 -5.44 -14.49
C GLY A 320 9.26 -4.17 -13.69
N GLN A 321 8.27 -3.35 -13.38
CA GLN A 321 8.45 -2.10 -12.66
C GLN A 321 8.22 -2.28 -11.16
N VAL A 322 8.81 -1.36 -10.38
CA VAL A 322 8.61 -1.26 -8.94
C VAL A 322 8.09 0.14 -8.63
N TYR A 323 6.95 0.22 -7.96
CA TYR A 323 6.29 1.49 -7.63
C TYR A 323 6.37 1.74 -6.13
N ALA A 324 6.97 2.86 -5.74
CA ALA A 324 7.14 3.21 -4.34
C ALA A 324 6.06 4.18 -3.84
N ALA A 325 5.74 4.07 -2.55
CA ALA A 325 5.09 5.09 -1.75
C ALA A 325 5.83 5.18 -0.42
N VAL A 326 6.64 6.23 -0.23
CA VAL A 326 7.70 6.26 0.79
C VAL A 326 7.70 7.55 1.65
N GLY A 327 6.66 8.38 1.52
CA GLY A 327 6.53 9.60 2.32
C GLY A 327 7.62 10.67 2.06
N GLY A 328 8.26 10.61 0.88
CA GLY A 328 9.34 11.53 0.48
C GLY A 328 10.75 10.99 0.65
N ASN A 329 10.93 9.84 1.29
CA ASN A 329 12.23 9.15 1.30
C ASN A 329 12.57 8.68 -0.13
N GLY A 330 13.86 8.54 -0.43
CA GLY A 330 14.31 7.99 -1.71
C GLY A 330 13.74 6.59 -1.95
N GLY A 331 13.43 6.29 -3.20
CA GLY A 331 12.85 5.02 -3.61
C GLY A 331 13.30 4.63 -5.02
N PRO A 332 12.73 3.58 -5.63
CA PRO A 332 13.04 3.17 -7.00
C PRO A 332 12.74 4.24 -8.01
#